data_15bd9e1a27e8b347e7a4efed16d16a48
#
_entry.id   15bd9e1a27e8b347e7a4efed16d16a48
#
_cell.length_a   1.000
_cell.length_b   1.000
_cell.length_c   1.000
_cell.angle_alpha   90.00
_cell.angle_beta   90.00
_cell.angle_gamma   90.00
#
_symmetry.space_group_name_H-M   'P 1'
#
loop_
_entity.id
_entity.type
_entity.pdbx_description
1 polymer ?
#
loop_
_entity_poly.entity_id
_entity_poly.type
_entity_poly.pdbx_seq_one_letter_code
_entity_poly.pdbx_strand_id
1 'polypeptide(L)'
;MSFKFKTPAGQTVERKLYLCCGNYGTAEAPQWGKLGKRVEESAAEMDWGEESKQDILGDTHSTMKKPVISQTFDPCELDAGDPYQQKVWELAVVDQDAPALCNQDLLRIHLYAVDEKGNAFAERYPSSMVKPASLGGAGGGALTMPINVTFGGTRETGTASVAEDGTITFTPKGEAEP
;
A
#
# COMPACT_ATOMS: atom_id res chain seq x y z
N MET A 1 -13.00 17.34 1.45
CA MET A 1 -13.55 16.09 2.03
C MET A 1 -13.08 15.99 3.46
N SER A 2 -13.97 15.73 4.40
CA SER A 2 -13.66 15.41 5.80
C SER A 2 -13.89 13.92 5.98
N PHE A 3 -12.92 13.22 6.58
CA PHE A 3 -13.06 11.79 6.91
C PHE A 3 -13.25 11.63 8.41
N LYS A 4 -14.09 10.70 8.81
CA LYS A 4 -14.31 10.32 10.21
C LYS A 4 -14.02 8.84 10.39
N PHE A 5 -13.55 8.47 11.56
CA PHE A 5 -13.38 7.06 11.89
C PHE A 5 -14.75 6.41 12.07
N LYS A 6 -14.95 5.30 11.37
CA LYS A 6 -16.17 4.49 11.44
C LYS A 6 -16.26 3.71 12.76
N THR A 7 -15.10 3.39 13.35
CA THR A 7 -15.02 2.69 14.63
C THR A 7 -15.56 3.60 15.74
N PRO A 8 -16.48 3.13 16.60
CA PRO A 8 -17.02 3.92 17.69
C PRO A 8 -15.95 4.40 18.66
N ALA A 9 -16.18 5.55 19.31
CA ALA A 9 -15.29 6.09 20.31
C ALA A 9 -15.07 5.09 21.46
N GLY A 10 -13.82 4.93 21.89
CA GLY A 10 -13.42 3.98 22.92
C GLY A 10 -13.14 2.56 22.43
N GLN A 11 -13.31 2.29 21.13
CA GLN A 11 -12.94 1.01 20.52
C GLN A 11 -11.67 1.13 19.67
N THR A 12 -10.87 0.08 19.63
CA THR A 12 -9.65 0.01 18.81
C THR A 12 -10.00 -0.27 17.35
N VAL A 13 -9.31 0.44 16.43
CA VAL A 13 -9.41 0.18 14.99
C VAL A 13 -8.70 -1.14 14.67
N GLU A 14 -9.42 -2.06 14.03
CA GLU A 14 -8.86 -3.36 13.66
C GLU A 14 -7.89 -3.26 12.49
N ARG A 15 -6.76 -3.99 12.54
CA ARG A 15 -5.73 -4.02 11.48
C ARG A 15 -6.28 -4.38 10.10
N LYS A 16 -7.28 -5.28 10.03
CA LYS A 16 -7.92 -5.71 8.76
C LYS A 16 -8.61 -4.57 8.00
N LEU A 17 -8.85 -3.42 8.64
CA LEU A 17 -9.44 -2.23 8.03
C LEU A 17 -8.42 -1.34 7.30
N TYR A 18 -7.14 -1.74 7.28
CA TYR A 18 -6.12 -1.12 6.46
C TYR A 18 -5.63 -2.12 5.41
N LEU A 19 -5.80 -1.77 4.14
CA LEU A 19 -5.42 -2.61 3.00
C LEU A 19 -4.31 -1.96 2.19
N CYS A 20 -3.41 -2.78 1.67
CA CYS A 20 -2.46 -2.43 0.62
C CYS A 20 -2.76 -3.31 -0.59
N CYS A 21 -2.85 -2.71 -1.76
CA CYS A 21 -3.22 -3.41 -3.00
C CYS A 21 -2.27 -3.01 -4.12
N GLY A 22 -2.00 -3.94 -5.02
CA GLY A 22 -1.25 -3.69 -6.24
C GLY A 22 -2.11 -3.84 -7.48
N ASN A 23 -1.84 -3.02 -8.48
CA ASN A 23 -2.55 -3.06 -9.75
C ASN A 23 -1.99 -4.17 -10.65
N TYR A 24 -2.80 -5.18 -10.95
CA TYR A 24 -2.47 -6.23 -11.93
C TYR A 24 -3.13 -6.02 -13.30
N GLY A 25 -4.01 -5.02 -13.43
CA GLY A 25 -4.57 -4.56 -14.69
C GLY A 25 -3.68 -3.54 -15.39
N THR A 26 -4.28 -2.71 -16.25
CA THR A 26 -3.59 -1.60 -16.92
C THR A 26 -3.73 -0.28 -16.14
N ALA A 27 -3.06 0.78 -16.61
CA ALA A 27 -3.20 2.11 -16.02
C ALA A 27 -4.61 2.70 -16.23
N GLU A 28 -5.23 2.39 -17.38
CA GLU A 28 -6.57 2.86 -17.79
C GLU A 28 -7.70 2.02 -17.18
N ALA A 29 -7.42 0.73 -16.91
CA ALA A 29 -8.35 -0.22 -16.32
C ALA A 29 -7.69 -0.95 -15.14
N PRO A 30 -7.48 -0.27 -14.01
CA PRO A 30 -6.79 -0.85 -12.87
C PRO A 30 -7.62 -1.96 -12.23
N GLN A 31 -6.94 -3.06 -11.89
CA GLN A 31 -7.48 -4.17 -11.13
C GLN A 31 -6.61 -4.40 -9.90
N TRP A 32 -7.22 -4.41 -8.72
CA TRP A 32 -6.50 -4.34 -7.47
C TRP A 32 -6.45 -5.68 -6.75
N GLY A 33 -5.25 -6.25 -6.61
CA GLY A 33 -4.97 -7.42 -5.79
C GLY A 33 -4.51 -7.01 -4.39
N LYS A 34 -5.09 -7.61 -3.34
CA LYS A 34 -4.74 -7.32 -1.95
C LYS A 34 -3.41 -7.97 -1.59
N LEU A 35 -2.47 -7.18 -1.07
CA LEU A 35 -1.24 -7.68 -0.48
C LEU A 35 -1.45 -8.12 0.98
N GLY A 36 -0.63 -9.07 1.45
CA GLY A 36 -0.62 -9.49 2.84
C GLY A 36 -1.45 -10.72 3.16
N LYS A 37 -1.87 -11.50 2.16
CA LYS A 37 -2.50 -12.80 2.39
C LYS A 37 -1.51 -13.73 3.09
N ARG A 38 -1.92 -14.31 4.23
CA ARG A 38 -1.09 -15.16 5.11
C ARG A 38 0.15 -14.45 5.70
N VAL A 39 0.13 -13.13 5.74
CA VAL A 39 1.10 -12.32 6.46
C VAL A 39 0.49 -11.92 7.80
N GLU A 40 1.14 -12.32 8.89
CA GLU A 40 0.62 -12.09 10.25
C GLU A 40 0.87 -10.67 10.72
N GLU A 41 2.05 -10.11 10.40
CA GLU A 41 2.45 -8.77 10.81
C GLU A 41 3.03 -7.98 9.64
N SER A 42 2.53 -6.79 9.43
CA SER A 42 3.04 -5.84 8.44
C SER A 42 2.61 -4.42 8.84
N ALA A 43 3.58 -3.53 8.97
CA ALA A 43 3.37 -2.12 9.28
C ALA A 43 3.86 -1.23 8.13
N ALA A 44 3.15 -0.13 7.89
CA ALA A 44 3.64 0.91 7.02
C ALA A 44 4.51 1.86 7.85
N GLU A 45 5.79 1.92 7.54
CA GLU A 45 6.76 2.82 8.15
C GLU A 45 6.72 4.17 7.43
N MET A 46 6.88 5.26 8.19
CA MET A 46 6.84 6.63 7.68
C MET A 46 8.13 7.34 8.06
N ASP A 47 9.01 7.52 7.10
CA ASP A 47 10.24 8.31 7.28
C ASP A 47 9.96 9.79 6.94
N TRP A 48 9.91 10.63 7.96
CA TRP A 48 9.65 12.05 7.85
C TRP A 48 10.88 12.90 7.54
N GLY A 49 12.07 12.29 7.48
CA GLY A 49 13.34 13.00 7.23
C GLY A 49 13.52 14.16 8.20
N GLU A 50 13.43 13.87 9.49
CA GLU A 50 13.52 14.88 10.56
C GLU A 50 14.94 15.46 10.65
N GLU A 51 15.02 16.78 10.74
CA GLU A 51 16.26 17.50 10.98
C GLU A 51 16.07 18.50 12.15
N SER A 52 16.97 18.47 13.10
CA SER A 52 17.01 19.45 14.21
C SER A 52 18.34 20.17 14.21
N LYS A 53 18.30 21.50 14.29
CA LYS A 53 19.48 22.38 14.35
C LYS A 53 19.33 23.36 15.50
N GLN A 54 20.40 23.55 16.25
CA GLN A 54 20.49 24.60 17.29
C GLN A 54 21.12 25.85 16.69
N ASP A 55 20.53 27.00 16.97
CA ASP A 55 21.11 28.27 16.58
C ASP A 55 22.15 28.74 17.62
N ILE A 56 22.79 29.87 17.34
CA ILE A 56 23.84 30.43 18.22
C ILE A 56 23.30 31.00 19.55
N LEU A 57 21.99 31.13 19.69
CA LEU A 57 21.31 31.56 20.89
C LEU A 57 20.88 30.39 21.79
N GLY A 58 21.08 29.15 21.29
CA GLY A 58 20.70 27.93 21.99
C GLY A 58 19.29 27.43 21.68
N ASP A 59 18.55 28.10 20.79
CA ASP A 59 17.22 27.67 20.40
C ASP A 59 17.28 26.54 19.37
N THR A 60 16.44 25.52 19.56
CA THR A 60 16.36 24.35 18.65
C THR A 60 15.22 24.51 17.66
N HIS A 61 15.57 24.45 16.38
CA HIS A 61 14.62 24.45 15.26
C HIS A 61 14.54 23.08 14.62
N SER A 62 13.34 22.49 14.58
CA SER A 62 13.09 21.18 13.97
C SER A 62 12.25 21.33 12.70
N THR A 63 12.62 20.61 11.67
CA THR A 63 11.92 20.55 10.39
C THR A 63 11.65 19.11 10.00
N MET A 64 10.55 18.88 9.28
CA MET A 64 10.17 17.58 8.71
C MET A 64 9.78 17.74 7.24
N LYS A 65 9.98 16.68 6.45
CA LYS A 65 9.58 16.59 5.05
C LYS A 65 8.32 15.74 4.91
N LYS A 66 7.74 15.70 3.71
CA LYS A 66 6.71 14.69 3.42
C LYS A 66 7.31 13.29 3.61
N PRO A 67 6.60 12.35 4.27
CA PRO A 67 7.19 11.06 4.58
C PRO A 67 7.40 10.22 3.32
N VAL A 68 8.52 9.52 3.28
CA VAL A 68 8.69 8.34 2.44
C VAL A 68 8.06 7.17 3.18
N ILE A 69 7.17 6.47 2.52
CA ILE A 69 6.43 5.38 3.15
C ILE A 69 6.93 4.06 2.57
N SER A 70 7.25 3.12 3.45
CA SER A 70 7.61 1.75 3.08
C SER A 70 6.79 0.74 3.87
N GLN A 71 6.65 -0.47 3.33
CA GLN A 71 5.95 -1.56 3.99
C GLN A 71 6.53 -2.90 3.56
N THR A 72 6.70 -3.81 4.52
CA THR A 72 7.19 -5.17 4.29
C THR A 72 6.07 -6.17 4.49
N PHE A 73 5.99 -7.15 3.60
CA PHE A 73 5.09 -8.30 3.66
C PHE A 73 5.95 -9.56 3.73
N ASP A 74 6.07 -10.16 4.92
CA ASP A 74 6.89 -11.34 5.21
C ASP A 74 6.09 -12.26 6.15
N PRO A 75 5.97 -13.56 5.87
CA PRO A 75 6.63 -14.37 4.83
C PRO A 75 6.03 -14.31 3.42
N CYS A 76 4.85 -13.76 3.20
CA CYS A 76 4.17 -13.66 1.92
C CYS A 76 4.21 -14.98 1.10
N GLU A 77 3.40 -15.96 1.52
CA GLU A 77 3.29 -17.24 0.81
C GLU A 77 2.73 -17.01 -0.61
N LEU A 78 3.33 -17.65 -1.61
CA LEU A 78 2.84 -17.60 -2.99
C LEU A 78 1.51 -18.33 -3.10
N ASP A 79 0.53 -17.65 -3.68
CA ASP A 79 -0.80 -18.17 -3.96
C ASP A 79 -1.06 -18.19 -5.47
N ALA A 80 -1.26 -19.37 -6.02
CA ALA A 80 -1.53 -19.55 -7.46
C ALA A 80 -2.82 -18.83 -7.94
N GLY A 81 -3.71 -18.43 -7.02
CA GLY A 81 -4.92 -17.66 -7.30
C GLY A 81 -4.77 -16.16 -7.09
N ASP A 82 -3.58 -15.65 -6.78
CA ASP A 82 -3.34 -14.21 -6.59
C ASP A 82 -2.69 -13.60 -7.83
N PRO A 83 -3.45 -12.85 -8.66
CA PRO A 83 -2.94 -12.33 -9.92
C PRO A 83 -1.86 -11.26 -9.74
N TYR A 84 -1.85 -10.53 -8.62
CA TYR A 84 -0.81 -9.54 -8.37
C TYR A 84 0.50 -10.19 -7.96
N GLN A 85 0.46 -11.22 -7.10
CA GLN A 85 1.65 -11.99 -6.77
C GLN A 85 2.25 -12.66 -8.01
N GLN A 86 1.42 -13.21 -8.90
CA GLN A 86 1.87 -13.78 -10.16
C GLN A 86 2.57 -12.74 -11.03
N LYS A 87 1.99 -11.55 -11.20
CA LYS A 87 2.61 -10.44 -11.92
C LYS A 87 3.98 -10.07 -11.34
N VAL A 88 4.08 -9.92 -10.03
CA VAL A 88 5.35 -9.58 -9.36
C VAL A 88 6.39 -10.70 -9.54
N TRP A 89 5.96 -11.95 -9.45
CA TRP A 89 6.82 -13.11 -9.69
C TRP A 89 7.34 -13.15 -11.14
N GLU A 90 6.47 -12.93 -12.14
CA GLU A 90 6.88 -12.85 -13.55
C GLU A 90 7.94 -11.77 -13.76
N LEU A 91 7.69 -10.55 -13.29
CA LEU A 91 8.63 -9.44 -13.41
C LEU A 91 9.98 -9.70 -12.70
N ALA A 92 9.95 -10.38 -11.55
CA ALA A 92 11.16 -10.60 -10.76
C ALA A 92 11.96 -11.82 -11.20
N VAL A 93 11.29 -12.91 -11.57
CA VAL A 93 11.93 -14.22 -11.77
C VAL A 93 12.06 -14.54 -13.26
N VAL A 94 11.05 -14.28 -14.05
CA VAL A 94 11.04 -14.58 -15.49
C VAL A 94 11.75 -13.50 -16.28
N ASP A 95 11.29 -12.26 -16.14
CA ASP A 95 11.76 -11.14 -16.96
C ASP A 95 12.97 -10.43 -16.36
N GLN A 96 13.13 -10.48 -15.03
CA GLN A 96 14.14 -9.72 -14.26
C GLN A 96 14.07 -8.21 -14.58
N ASP A 97 12.84 -7.70 -14.77
CA ASP A 97 12.56 -6.31 -15.16
C ASP A 97 12.56 -5.39 -13.94
N ALA A 98 13.75 -4.95 -13.51
CA ALA A 98 13.91 -4.02 -12.41
C ALA A 98 13.23 -2.65 -12.64
N PRO A 99 13.27 -2.04 -13.84
CA PRO A 99 12.50 -0.84 -14.16
C PRO A 99 11.00 -1.01 -13.92
N ALA A 100 10.38 -2.11 -14.37
CA ALA A 100 8.97 -2.37 -14.14
C ALA A 100 8.65 -2.57 -12.66
N LEU A 101 9.52 -3.25 -11.91
CA LEU A 101 9.38 -3.41 -10.45
C LEU A 101 9.49 -2.07 -9.68
N CYS A 102 10.19 -1.08 -10.24
CA CYS A 102 10.28 0.28 -9.70
C CYS A 102 9.12 1.20 -10.15
N ASN A 103 8.21 0.71 -11.00
CA ASN A 103 7.10 1.50 -11.54
C ASN A 103 5.76 0.78 -11.36
N GLN A 104 5.52 0.29 -10.16
CA GLN A 104 4.28 -0.38 -9.80
C GLN A 104 3.23 0.62 -9.31
N ASP A 105 1.98 0.38 -9.67
CA ASP A 105 0.84 1.18 -9.24
C ASP A 105 0.21 0.54 -7.99
N LEU A 106 0.25 1.24 -6.87
CA LEU A 106 -0.19 0.75 -5.57
C LEU A 106 -1.31 1.61 -4.99
N LEU A 107 -2.20 0.96 -4.26
CA LEU A 107 -3.33 1.59 -3.58
C LEU A 107 -3.33 1.22 -2.11
N ARG A 108 -3.42 2.22 -1.24
CA ARG A 108 -3.66 2.06 0.20
C ARG A 108 -5.09 2.46 0.51
N ILE A 109 -5.81 1.64 1.27
CA ILE A 109 -7.21 1.88 1.61
C ILE A 109 -7.39 1.85 3.12
N HIS A 110 -7.99 2.91 3.64
CA HIS A 110 -8.27 3.10 5.06
C HIS A 110 -9.78 2.89 5.31
N LEU A 111 -10.21 1.61 5.34
CA LEU A 111 -11.62 1.25 5.50
C LEU A 111 -12.25 1.77 6.81
N TYR A 112 -11.41 2.13 7.78
CA TYR A 112 -11.82 2.72 9.05
C TYR A 112 -12.10 4.22 8.97
N ALA A 113 -11.64 4.90 7.92
CA ALA A 113 -11.80 6.34 7.72
C ALA A 113 -12.72 6.59 6.53
N VAL A 114 -13.96 7.03 6.79
CA VAL A 114 -15.00 7.20 5.77
C VAL A 114 -15.43 8.64 5.62
N ASP A 115 -15.85 9.01 4.42
CA ASP A 115 -16.51 10.27 4.12
C ASP A 115 -17.99 10.26 4.53
N GLU A 116 -18.72 11.35 4.25
CA GLU A 116 -20.15 11.48 4.57
C GLU A 116 -21.04 10.49 3.80
N LYS A 117 -20.55 9.96 2.66
CA LYS A 117 -21.25 8.96 1.85
C LYS A 117 -20.91 7.52 2.26
N GLY A 118 -19.95 7.33 3.19
CA GLY A 118 -19.51 6.03 3.65
C GLY A 118 -18.37 5.42 2.83
N ASN A 119 -17.80 6.14 1.84
CA ASN A 119 -16.67 5.67 1.06
C ASN A 119 -15.38 5.80 1.87
N ALA A 120 -14.51 4.79 1.79
CA ALA A 120 -13.25 4.76 2.53
C ALA A 120 -12.21 5.71 1.93
N PHE A 121 -11.43 6.38 2.77
CA PHE A 121 -10.26 7.13 2.31
C PHE A 121 -9.26 6.21 1.65
N ALA A 122 -8.71 6.64 0.50
CA ALA A 122 -7.71 5.90 -0.24
C ALA A 122 -6.63 6.80 -0.84
N GLU A 123 -5.46 6.20 -1.04
CA GLU A 123 -4.27 6.84 -1.58
C GLU A 123 -3.66 5.94 -2.66
N ARG A 124 -3.51 6.47 -3.87
CA ARG A 124 -2.85 5.79 -5.00
C ARG A 124 -1.44 6.34 -5.18
N TYR A 125 -0.50 5.45 -5.44
CA TYR A 125 0.91 5.72 -5.68
C TYR A 125 1.34 5.06 -6.99
N PRO A 126 1.30 5.78 -8.12
CA PRO A 126 1.39 5.18 -9.46
C PRO A 126 2.81 4.75 -9.87
N SER A 127 3.85 5.15 -9.14
CA SER A 127 5.25 4.81 -9.43
C SER A 127 5.96 4.31 -8.17
N SER A 128 5.46 3.24 -7.60
CA SER A 128 6.01 2.62 -6.39
C SER A 128 7.04 1.54 -6.74
N MET A 129 8.00 1.34 -5.86
CA MET A 129 8.92 0.21 -5.95
C MET A 129 8.33 -1.00 -5.21
N VAL A 130 8.32 -2.14 -5.88
CA VAL A 130 7.95 -3.44 -5.31
C VAL A 130 9.13 -4.37 -5.48
N LYS A 131 9.79 -4.72 -4.38
CA LYS A 131 11.02 -5.51 -4.39
C LYS A 131 10.79 -6.85 -3.70
N PRO A 132 10.68 -7.96 -4.45
CA PRO A 132 10.82 -9.30 -3.88
C PRO A 132 12.18 -9.44 -3.22
N ALA A 133 12.22 -9.94 -1.97
CA ALA A 133 13.46 -10.05 -1.19
C ALA A 133 14.15 -11.40 -1.36
N SER A 134 13.36 -12.45 -1.52
CA SER A 134 13.83 -13.83 -1.70
C SER A 134 12.73 -14.69 -2.32
N LEU A 135 13.09 -15.89 -2.73
CA LEU A 135 12.17 -16.93 -3.16
C LEU A 135 12.62 -18.25 -2.53
N GLY A 136 11.80 -18.85 -1.68
CA GLY A 136 12.18 -20.07 -0.96
C GLY A 136 11.16 -20.46 0.08
N GLY A 137 11.57 -21.27 1.03
CA GLY A 137 10.74 -21.76 2.13
C GLY A 137 11.34 -22.99 2.79
N ALA A 138 10.72 -23.47 3.87
CA ALA A 138 11.12 -24.70 4.54
C ALA A 138 10.70 -25.93 3.71
N GLY A 139 11.50 -26.99 3.78
CA GLY A 139 11.13 -28.27 3.15
C GLY A 139 9.79 -28.78 3.69
N GLY A 140 8.88 -29.10 2.76
CA GLY A 140 7.50 -29.51 3.09
C GLY A 140 6.53 -28.36 3.43
N GLY A 141 7.00 -27.10 3.43
CA GLY A 141 6.20 -25.90 3.64
C GLY A 141 5.77 -25.24 2.33
N ALA A 142 5.16 -24.07 2.46
CA ALA A 142 4.81 -23.24 1.30
C ALA A 142 6.04 -22.53 0.71
N LEU A 143 5.99 -22.25 -0.58
CA LEU A 143 6.93 -21.35 -1.22
C LEU A 143 6.58 -19.91 -0.84
N THR A 144 7.56 -19.15 -0.35
CA THR A 144 7.39 -17.77 0.07
C THR A 144 8.18 -16.81 -0.80
N MET A 145 7.64 -15.61 -1.00
CA MET A 145 8.29 -14.51 -1.68
C MET A 145 8.02 -13.22 -0.90
N PRO A 146 8.79 -12.95 0.16
CA PRO A 146 8.67 -11.69 0.89
C PRO A 146 8.83 -10.48 -0.02
N ILE A 147 7.96 -9.49 0.17
CA ILE A 147 7.87 -8.31 -0.69
C ILE A 147 8.10 -7.05 0.16
N ASN A 148 9.08 -6.24 -0.24
CA ASN A 148 9.29 -4.90 0.28
C ASN A 148 8.72 -3.88 -0.69
N VAL A 149 7.91 -2.98 -0.17
CA VAL A 149 7.26 -1.92 -0.94
C VAL A 149 7.77 -0.56 -0.48
N THR A 150 8.09 0.32 -1.43
CA THR A 150 8.28 1.75 -1.16
C THR A 150 7.31 2.53 -2.02
N PHE A 151 6.40 3.26 -1.37
CA PHE A 151 5.38 4.04 -2.06
C PHE A 151 5.99 5.28 -2.71
N GLY A 152 5.77 5.46 -4.00
CA GLY A 152 6.43 6.49 -4.81
C GLY A 152 5.51 7.11 -5.87
N GLY A 153 6.06 8.07 -6.59
CA GLY A 153 5.32 8.87 -7.57
C GLY A 153 4.49 9.98 -6.91
N THR A 154 3.65 10.62 -7.70
CA THR A 154 2.72 11.65 -7.21
C THR A 154 1.56 10.95 -6.49
N ARG A 155 1.46 11.18 -5.18
CA ARG A 155 0.37 10.66 -4.37
C ARG A 155 -0.97 11.24 -4.83
N GLU A 156 -1.87 10.39 -5.25
CA GLU A 156 -3.26 10.72 -5.54
C GLU A 156 -4.14 10.35 -4.35
N THR A 157 -4.97 11.27 -3.88
CA THR A 157 -5.93 10.99 -2.81
C THR A 157 -7.34 10.88 -3.38
N GLY A 158 -8.14 10.03 -2.78
CA GLY A 158 -9.52 9.83 -3.21
C GLY A 158 -10.30 8.97 -2.23
N THR A 159 -11.27 8.28 -2.74
CA THR A 159 -12.06 7.30 -2.00
C THR A 159 -11.98 5.93 -2.68
N ALA A 160 -12.19 4.89 -1.90
CA ALA A 160 -12.33 3.53 -2.45
C ALA A 160 -13.56 2.84 -1.86
N SER A 161 -14.15 1.99 -2.68
CA SER A 161 -15.17 1.02 -2.27
C SER A 161 -14.66 -0.40 -2.51
N VAL A 162 -15.08 -1.32 -1.65
CA VAL A 162 -14.80 -2.75 -1.77
C VAL A 162 -16.14 -3.46 -1.85
N ALA A 163 -16.44 -4.05 -3.01
CA ALA A 163 -17.67 -4.80 -3.23
C ALA A 163 -17.66 -6.15 -2.49
N GLU A 164 -18.81 -6.81 -2.40
CA GLU A 164 -18.94 -8.11 -1.73
C GLU A 164 -18.12 -9.22 -2.39
N ASP A 165 -17.93 -9.14 -3.70
CA ASP A 165 -17.08 -10.06 -4.48
C ASP A 165 -15.57 -9.78 -4.31
N GLY A 166 -15.21 -8.72 -3.57
CA GLY A 166 -13.83 -8.31 -3.33
C GLY A 166 -13.29 -7.31 -4.34
N THR A 167 -14.07 -6.93 -5.37
CA THR A 167 -13.68 -5.91 -6.35
C THR A 167 -13.45 -4.57 -5.67
N ILE A 168 -12.34 -3.92 -6.01
CA ILE A 168 -11.95 -2.63 -5.46
C ILE A 168 -12.04 -1.57 -6.54
N THR A 169 -12.76 -0.48 -6.24
CA THR A 169 -12.86 0.69 -7.13
C THR A 169 -12.26 1.90 -6.42
N PHE A 170 -11.34 2.59 -7.08
CA PHE A 170 -10.74 3.84 -6.61
C PHE A 170 -11.32 5.03 -7.41
N THR A 171 -11.75 6.07 -6.70
CA THR A 171 -12.25 7.33 -7.28
C THR A 171 -11.34 8.46 -6.85
N PRO A 172 -10.56 9.08 -7.75
CA PRO A 172 -9.68 10.21 -7.43
C PRO A 172 -10.47 11.41 -6.89
N LYS A 173 -9.83 12.18 -6.02
CA LYS A 173 -10.40 13.42 -5.52
C LYS A 173 -10.46 14.47 -6.65
N GLY A 174 -11.65 14.88 -7.03
CA GLY A 174 -11.88 15.88 -8.09
C GLY A 174 -12.59 15.32 -9.32
N GLU A 175 -12.67 14.01 -9.49
CA GLU A 175 -13.62 13.40 -10.39
C GLU A 175 -14.98 13.32 -9.69
N ALA A 176 -16.01 14.00 -10.23
CA ALA A 176 -17.37 13.83 -9.79
C ALA A 176 -17.81 12.40 -10.16
N GLU A 177 -18.40 11.68 -9.22
CA GLU A 177 -19.12 10.46 -9.57
C GLU A 177 -20.17 10.78 -10.64
N PRO A 178 -20.28 9.92 -11.68
CA PRO A 178 -21.30 10.09 -12.72
C PRO A 178 -22.73 10.01 -12.19
#